data_7abaad7b66aac1cffaf88a070bd38f9d
#
_entry.id   7abaad7b66aac1cffaf88a070bd38f9d
#
_cell.length_a   1.000
_cell.length_b   1.000
_cell.length_c   1.000
_cell.angle_alpha   90.00
_cell.angle_beta   90.00
_cell.angle_gamma   90.00
#
_symmetry.space_group_name_H-M   'P 1'
#
loop_
_entity.id
_entity.type
_entity.pdbx_description
1 polymer ?
#
loop_
_entity_poly.entity_id
_entity_poly.type
_entity_poly.pdbx_seq_one_letter_code
_entity_poly.pdbx_strand_id
1 'polypeptide(L)'
;MFRFDTLTRTFIMNTVKVAERTALLPGDISRESCIRLLAQEAAELWFPGMEAQLADSTLARECEEPTYLGRGLAVPHARVEGLPGAAVYVARTAGISWPEEAADCVALLCVPAERPELHLQLLSHIVRWRMKGGTLQLA
;
A
#
# COMPACT_ATOMS: atom_id res chain seq x y z
N MET A 1 -4.22 -9.22 -17.17
CA MET A 1 -4.16 -10.07 -16.01
C MET A 1 -2.92 -9.78 -15.18
N PHE A 2 -3.06 -9.76 -13.87
CA PHE A 2 -1.96 -9.45 -12.98
C PHE A 2 -1.25 -10.70 -12.53
N ARG A 3 0.05 -10.56 -12.32
CA ARG A 3 0.83 -11.58 -11.65
C ARG A 3 1.34 -10.95 -10.36
N PHE A 4 1.18 -11.69 -9.29
CA PHE A 4 1.56 -11.21 -7.97
C PHE A 4 2.70 -12.04 -7.42
N ASP A 5 3.73 -11.35 -6.96
CA ASP A 5 4.76 -11.98 -6.15
C ASP A 5 4.31 -11.84 -4.71
N THR A 6 3.56 -12.82 -4.25
CA THR A 6 2.96 -12.76 -2.93
C THR A 6 3.84 -13.44 -1.92
N LEU A 7 4.16 -12.72 -0.85
CA LEU A 7 4.99 -13.22 0.23
C LEU A 7 4.25 -13.01 1.54
N THR A 8 4.20 -14.08 2.35
CA THR A 8 3.61 -14.00 3.68
C THR A 8 4.73 -14.07 4.70
N ARG A 9 4.78 -13.09 5.59
CA ARG A 9 5.85 -12.98 6.57
C ARG A 9 5.31 -12.62 7.93
N THR A 10 6.08 -12.94 8.93
CA THR A 10 5.83 -12.44 10.27
C THR A 10 6.61 -11.15 10.44
N PHE A 11 5.86 -10.06 10.48
CA PHE A 11 6.40 -8.74 10.78
C PHE A 11 6.11 -8.47 12.24
N ILE A 12 7.12 -7.99 12.96
CA ILE A 12 6.88 -7.55 14.32
C ILE A 12 6.35 -8.73 15.15
N MET A 13 5.04 -8.79 15.33
CA MET A 13 4.40 -9.81 16.14
C MET A 13 3.33 -10.55 15.39
N ASN A 14 3.10 -10.21 14.13
CA ASN A 14 1.98 -10.74 13.37
C ASN A 14 2.41 -11.10 11.96
N THR A 15 1.67 -12.04 11.40
CA THR A 15 1.83 -12.37 10.00
C THR A 15 1.17 -11.28 9.18
N VAL A 16 1.93 -10.66 8.30
CA VAL A 16 1.44 -9.62 7.40
C VAL A 16 1.62 -10.13 5.98
N LYS A 17 0.57 -9.98 5.18
CA LYS A 17 0.64 -10.38 3.78
C LYS A 17 1.26 -9.25 2.99
N VAL A 18 2.24 -9.56 2.16
CA VAL A 18 2.96 -8.57 1.37
C VAL A 18 3.02 -9.06 -0.06
N ALA A 19 2.71 -8.18 -0.99
CA ALA A 19 2.89 -8.47 -2.41
C ALA A 19 3.36 -7.23 -3.12
N GLU A 20 4.09 -7.44 -4.20
CA GLU A 20 4.51 -6.36 -5.08
C GLU A 20 3.92 -6.62 -6.45
N ARG A 21 3.34 -5.58 -7.05
CA ARG A 21 2.80 -5.65 -8.39
C ARG A 21 3.96 -5.79 -9.37
N THR A 22 3.88 -6.75 -10.28
CA THR A 22 4.99 -7.02 -11.20
C THR A 22 5.09 -6.01 -12.32
N ALA A 23 3.96 -5.45 -12.77
CA ALA A 23 3.95 -4.51 -13.88
C ALA A 23 4.13 -3.09 -13.37
N LEU A 24 5.01 -2.33 -14.04
CA LEU A 24 5.22 -0.93 -13.74
C LEU A 24 3.97 -0.14 -14.09
N LEU A 25 3.54 0.76 -13.20
CA LEU A 25 2.43 1.66 -13.50
C LEU A 25 2.94 2.87 -14.27
N PRO A 26 2.17 3.33 -15.28
CA PRO A 26 2.57 4.53 -16.01
C PRO A 26 2.45 5.77 -15.13
N GLY A 27 3.24 6.80 -15.46
CA GLY A 27 3.25 8.03 -14.67
C GLY A 27 2.10 8.97 -14.95
N ASP A 28 1.30 8.70 -15.98
CA ASP A 28 0.23 9.59 -16.40
C ASP A 28 -1.12 9.27 -15.78
N ILE A 29 -1.20 8.27 -14.91
CA ILE A 29 -2.44 8.01 -14.16
C ILE A 29 -2.50 8.93 -12.94
N SER A 30 -3.71 9.24 -12.49
CA SER A 30 -3.88 10.08 -11.33
C SER A 30 -3.60 9.34 -10.04
N ARG A 31 -3.32 10.09 -8.99
CA ARG A 31 -3.18 9.53 -7.64
C ARG A 31 -4.43 8.74 -7.26
N GLU A 32 -5.61 9.30 -7.54
CA GLU A 32 -6.87 8.63 -7.23
C GLU A 32 -7.01 7.32 -7.98
N SER A 33 -6.70 7.31 -9.28
CA SER A 33 -6.78 6.09 -10.08
C SER A 33 -5.79 5.05 -9.58
N CYS A 34 -4.60 5.48 -9.19
CA CYS A 34 -3.62 4.58 -8.61
C CYS A 34 -4.14 3.92 -7.33
N ILE A 35 -4.70 4.72 -6.43
CA ILE A 35 -5.23 4.20 -5.16
C ILE A 35 -6.36 3.21 -5.42
N ARG A 36 -7.28 3.55 -6.33
CA ARG A 36 -8.39 2.65 -6.64
C ARG A 36 -7.90 1.33 -7.22
N LEU A 37 -6.91 1.40 -8.10
CA LEU A 37 -6.34 0.20 -8.69
C LEU A 37 -5.69 -0.69 -7.64
N LEU A 38 -4.86 -0.11 -6.79
CA LEU A 38 -4.17 -0.89 -5.77
C LEU A 38 -5.14 -1.47 -4.75
N ALA A 39 -6.17 -0.71 -4.38
CA ALA A 39 -7.19 -1.22 -3.46
C ALA A 39 -7.95 -2.38 -4.06
N GLN A 40 -8.29 -2.30 -5.34
CA GLN A 40 -8.97 -3.39 -6.02
C GLN A 40 -8.09 -4.64 -6.08
N GLU A 41 -6.83 -4.48 -6.47
CA GLU A 41 -5.92 -5.62 -6.58
C GLU A 41 -5.64 -6.25 -5.23
N ALA A 42 -5.44 -5.44 -4.20
CA ALA A 42 -5.22 -5.97 -2.84
C ALA A 42 -6.44 -6.72 -2.33
N ALA A 43 -7.64 -6.19 -2.60
CA ALA A 43 -8.87 -6.86 -2.18
C ALA A 43 -9.05 -8.18 -2.91
N GLU A 44 -8.81 -8.21 -4.21
CA GLU A 44 -8.91 -9.46 -4.96
C GLU A 44 -7.93 -10.50 -4.44
N LEU A 45 -6.77 -10.05 -4.01
CA LEU A 45 -5.74 -10.96 -3.52
C LEU A 45 -6.02 -11.46 -2.11
N TRP A 46 -6.49 -10.58 -1.21
CA TRP A 46 -6.58 -10.91 0.22
C TRP A 46 -7.94 -10.66 0.87
N PHE A 47 -8.72 -9.74 0.34
CA PHE A 47 -9.94 -9.28 1.01
C PHE A 47 -11.10 -9.23 0.02
N PRO A 48 -11.45 -10.36 -0.63
CA PRO A 48 -12.49 -10.32 -1.66
C PRO A 48 -13.81 -9.79 -1.11
N GLY A 49 -14.43 -8.92 -1.88
CA GLY A 49 -15.67 -8.26 -1.47
C GLY A 49 -15.46 -6.95 -0.73
N MET A 50 -14.23 -6.58 -0.40
CA MET A 50 -13.95 -5.35 0.36
C MET A 50 -13.32 -4.25 -0.47
N GLU A 51 -13.41 -4.34 -1.79
CA GLU A 51 -12.77 -3.38 -2.71
C GLU A 51 -13.20 -1.95 -2.44
N ALA A 52 -14.51 -1.74 -2.29
CA ALA A 52 -15.05 -0.40 -2.08
C ALA A 52 -14.60 0.18 -0.75
N GLN A 53 -14.65 -0.62 0.32
CA GLN A 53 -14.24 -0.14 1.63
C GLN A 53 -12.76 0.24 1.65
N LEU A 54 -11.91 -0.56 1.02
CA LEU A 54 -10.49 -0.25 0.95
C LEU A 54 -10.24 1.04 0.17
N ALA A 55 -10.87 1.19 -0.99
CA ALA A 55 -10.68 2.38 -1.81
C ALA A 55 -11.21 3.62 -1.12
N ASP A 56 -12.42 3.55 -0.57
CA ASP A 56 -13.05 4.71 0.05
C ASP A 56 -12.29 5.15 1.30
N SER A 57 -11.86 4.21 2.13
CA SER A 57 -11.08 4.52 3.32
C SER A 57 -9.76 5.19 2.96
N THR A 58 -9.07 4.65 1.96
CA THR A 58 -7.78 5.19 1.53
C THR A 58 -7.92 6.60 0.98
N LEU A 59 -8.93 6.81 0.12
CA LEU A 59 -9.14 8.11 -0.50
C LEU A 59 -9.55 9.16 0.53
N ALA A 60 -10.38 8.78 1.50
CA ALA A 60 -10.78 9.70 2.56
C ALA A 60 -9.57 10.14 3.37
N ARG A 61 -8.68 9.21 3.71
CA ARG A 61 -7.46 9.53 4.46
C ARG A 61 -6.54 10.42 3.64
N GLU A 62 -6.39 10.14 2.36
CA GLU A 62 -5.50 10.91 1.49
C GLU A 62 -5.98 12.34 1.31
N CYS A 63 -7.30 12.56 1.35
CA CYS A 63 -7.87 13.90 1.26
C CYS A 63 -7.55 14.77 2.47
N GLU A 64 -7.30 14.15 3.63
CA GLU A 64 -6.96 14.90 4.83
C GLU A 64 -5.56 15.46 4.74
N GLU A 65 -4.62 14.64 4.29
CA GLU A 65 -3.22 15.01 4.17
C GLU A 65 -2.52 14.00 3.27
N PRO A 66 -1.74 14.46 2.29
CA PRO A 66 -1.02 13.52 1.43
C PRO A 66 -0.06 12.65 2.22
N THR A 67 0.04 11.40 1.81
CA THR A 67 0.89 10.41 2.50
C THR A 67 2.23 10.21 1.81
N TYR A 68 2.74 11.24 1.17
CA TYR A 68 4.07 11.18 0.55
C TYR A 68 5.13 11.37 1.63
N LEU A 69 6.06 10.43 1.72
CA LEU A 69 7.07 10.41 2.78
C LEU A 69 8.46 10.85 2.31
N GLY A 70 8.59 11.22 1.04
CA GLY A 70 9.89 11.61 0.50
C GLY A 70 10.55 10.48 -0.27
N ARG A 71 11.57 10.81 -1.05
CA ARG A 71 12.36 9.86 -1.84
C ARG A 71 11.51 9.00 -2.76
N GLY A 72 10.44 9.57 -3.29
CA GLY A 72 9.59 8.87 -4.22
C GLY A 72 8.60 7.91 -3.59
N LEU A 73 8.52 7.84 -2.27
CA LEU A 73 7.64 6.89 -1.58
C LEU A 73 6.35 7.54 -1.13
N ALA A 74 5.22 7.03 -1.59
CA ALA A 74 3.91 7.37 -1.08
C ALA A 74 3.32 6.16 -0.38
N VAL A 75 2.63 6.38 0.73
CA VAL A 75 2.13 5.30 1.59
C VAL A 75 0.65 5.54 1.91
N PRO A 76 -0.24 5.38 0.93
CA PRO A 76 -1.68 5.50 1.23
C PRO A 76 -2.11 4.42 2.21
N HIS A 77 -3.08 4.76 3.07
CA HIS A 77 -3.53 3.87 4.13
C HIS A 77 -5.01 3.59 4.04
N ALA A 78 -5.40 2.34 4.21
CA ALA A 78 -6.78 1.94 4.43
C ALA A 78 -6.92 1.43 5.86
N ARG A 79 -7.90 1.98 6.60
CA ARG A 79 -8.27 1.47 7.92
C ARG A 79 -9.71 1.03 7.84
N VAL A 80 -9.93 -0.27 7.87
CA VAL A 80 -11.25 -0.84 7.60
C VAL A 80 -11.62 -1.81 8.69
N GLU A 81 -12.85 -1.69 9.20
CA GLU A 81 -13.38 -2.63 10.17
C GLU A 81 -13.56 -3.99 9.52
N GLY A 82 -13.22 -5.02 10.27
CA GLY A 82 -13.46 -6.39 9.84
C GLY A 82 -12.42 -6.98 8.93
N LEU A 83 -11.31 -6.29 8.68
CA LEU A 83 -10.21 -6.92 7.93
C LEU A 83 -9.64 -8.06 8.76
N PRO A 84 -9.44 -9.25 8.15
CA PRO A 84 -8.92 -10.40 8.89
C PRO A 84 -7.45 -10.27 9.29
N GLY A 85 -6.74 -9.32 8.70
CA GLY A 85 -5.34 -9.08 9.04
C GLY A 85 -4.82 -7.89 8.30
N ALA A 86 -3.56 -7.55 8.53
CA ALA A 86 -2.90 -6.44 7.85
C ALA A 86 -2.22 -6.92 6.59
N ALA A 87 -2.05 -6.01 5.63
CA ALA A 87 -1.39 -6.31 4.38
C ALA A 87 -0.72 -5.07 3.80
N VAL A 88 0.29 -5.27 2.98
CA VAL A 88 0.98 -4.22 2.24
C VAL A 88 1.03 -4.61 0.78
N TYR A 89 0.53 -3.74 -0.08
CA TYR A 89 0.56 -3.98 -1.51
C TYR A 89 1.36 -2.88 -2.18
N VAL A 90 2.45 -3.24 -2.84
CA VAL A 90 3.43 -2.29 -3.36
C VAL A 90 3.37 -2.23 -4.88
N ALA A 91 3.42 -1.02 -5.42
CA ALA A 91 3.53 -0.82 -6.86
C ALA A 91 4.70 0.09 -7.17
N ARG A 92 5.46 -0.24 -8.20
CA ARG A 92 6.45 0.65 -8.79
C ARG A 92 5.78 1.43 -9.90
N THR A 93 6.16 2.67 -10.08
CA THR A 93 5.56 3.53 -11.08
C THR A 93 6.63 4.32 -11.83
N ALA A 94 6.23 4.92 -12.94
CA ALA A 94 7.12 5.80 -13.71
C ALA A 94 7.11 7.24 -13.17
N GLY A 95 6.52 7.45 -11.98
CA GLY A 95 6.46 8.77 -11.34
C GLY A 95 5.06 9.36 -11.39
N ILE A 96 4.23 8.97 -10.41
CA ILE A 96 2.86 9.49 -10.32
C ILE A 96 2.86 10.75 -9.43
N SER A 97 2.12 11.78 -9.84
CA SER A 97 2.02 13.02 -9.08
C SER A 97 1.37 12.77 -7.71
N TRP A 98 2.00 13.27 -6.61
CA TRP A 98 1.55 12.98 -5.24
C TRP A 98 1.74 14.17 -4.29
N PRO A 99 0.92 15.21 -4.34
CA PRO A 99 0.47 15.86 -5.57
C PRO A 99 1.55 16.70 -6.23
N GLU A 100 2.53 17.21 -5.47
CA GLU A 100 3.58 18.08 -6.02
C GLU A 100 4.89 17.34 -6.24
N GLU A 101 5.01 16.14 -5.70
CA GLU A 101 6.18 15.29 -5.82
C GLU A 101 5.86 14.11 -6.73
N ALA A 102 6.91 13.46 -7.26
CA ALA A 102 6.71 12.27 -8.08
C ALA A 102 6.92 11.03 -7.22
N ALA A 103 5.90 10.20 -7.12
CA ALA A 103 5.98 8.93 -6.39
C ALA A 103 6.31 7.81 -7.37
N ASP A 104 7.50 7.21 -7.24
CA ASP A 104 7.89 6.07 -8.05
C ASP A 104 7.67 4.75 -7.33
N CYS A 105 7.25 4.81 -6.09
CA CYS A 105 6.91 3.64 -5.29
C CYS A 105 5.69 3.98 -4.43
N VAL A 106 4.63 3.20 -4.56
CA VAL A 106 3.41 3.42 -3.80
C VAL A 106 3.13 2.15 -3.02
N ALA A 107 3.08 2.26 -1.69
CA ALA A 107 2.80 1.13 -0.81
C ALA A 107 1.47 1.34 -0.12
N LEU A 108 0.45 0.59 -0.52
CA LEU A 108 -0.86 0.64 0.12
C LEU A 108 -0.83 -0.20 1.38
N LEU A 109 -1.07 0.44 2.53
CA LEU A 109 -1.18 -0.25 3.81
C LEU A 109 -2.64 -0.54 4.09
N CYS A 110 -2.97 -1.81 4.32
CA CYS A 110 -4.33 -2.22 4.70
C CYS A 110 -4.28 -2.66 6.14
N VAL A 111 -4.99 -1.93 7.01
CA VAL A 111 -4.91 -2.14 8.46
C VAL A 111 -6.31 -2.33 9.03
N PRO A 112 -6.53 -3.37 9.84
CA PRO A 112 -7.80 -3.50 10.56
C PRO A 112 -8.01 -2.30 11.47
N ALA A 113 -9.20 -1.71 11.44
CA ALA A 113 -9.53 -0.56 12.29
C ALA A 113 -9.42 -0.92 13.76
N GLU A 114 -9.64 -2.20 14.11
CA GLU A 114 -9.54 -2.70 15.48
C GLU A 114 -8.11 -2.83 16.00
N ARG A 115 -7.12 -2.71 15.11
CA ARG A 115 -5.71 -2.87 15.47
C ARG A 115 -4.91 -1.65 14.98
N PRO A 116 -5.20 -0.44 15.50
CA PRO A 116 -4.54 0.77 15.00
C PRO A 116 -3.03 0.80 15.24
N GLU A 117 -2.54 0.03 16.21
CA GLU A 117 -1.11 -0.04 16.48
C GLU A 117 -0.32 -0.61 15.30
N LEU A 118 -0.95 -1.42 14.45
CA LEU A 118 -0.27 -2.01 13.30
C LEU A 118 0.13 -0.95 12.27
N HIS A 119 -0.60 0.14 12.19
CA HIS A 119 -0.32 1.21 11.23
C HIS A 119 1.10 1.74 11.38
N LEU A 120 1.47 2.18 12.59
CA LEU A 120 2.79 2.75 12.83
C LEU A 120 3.88 1.71 12.65
N GLN A 121 3.63 0.48 13.06
CA GLN A 121 4.61 -0.59 12.93
C GLN A 121 4.89 -0.89 11.46
N LEU A 122 3.84 -1.01 10.64
CA LEU A 122 4.00 -1.27 9.22
C LEU A 122 4.68 -0.11 8.51
N LEU A 123 4.30 1.12 8.86
CA LEU A 123 4.89 2.30 8.26
C LEU A 123 6.39 2.34 8.52
N SER A 124 6.81 2.06 9.73
CA SER A 124 8.22 2.02 10.09
C SER A 124 8.99 0.99 9.26
N HIS A 125 8.40 -0.20 9.06
CA HIS A 125 9.04 -1.24 8.25
C HIS A 125 9.16 -0.83 6.78
N ILE A 126 8.13 -0.21 6.23
CA ILE A 126 8.13 0.20 4.83
C ILE A 126 9.18 1.29 4.60
N VAL A 127 9.29 2.24 5.50
CA VAL A 127 10.29 3.30 5.38
C VAL A 127 11.70 2.71 5.41
N ARG A 128 11.97 1.80 6.34
CA ARG A 128 13.27 1.15 6.43
C ARG A 128 13.60 0.33 5.20
N TRP A 129 12.61 -0.40 4.70
CA TRP A 129 12.77 -1.16 3.46
C TRP A 129 13.15 -0.24 2.31
N ARG A 130 12.46 0.88 2.17
CA ARG A 130 12.71 1.82 1.09
C ARG A 130 14.12 2.41 1.19
N MET A 131 14.57 2.72 2.39
CA MET A 131 15.89 3.28 2.61
C MET A 131 17.01 2.29 2.29
N LYS A 132 16.73 0.99 2.29
CA LYS A 132 17.70 -0.04 1.96
C LYS A 132 17.73 -0.39 0.49
N GLY A 133 17.22 0.47 -0.37
CA GLY A 133 17.28 0.29 -1.82
C GLY A 133 15.97 -0.01 -2.47
N GLY A 134 14.89 -0.08 -1.72
CA GLY A 134 13.55 -0.24 -2.26
C GLY A 134 13.26 -1.60 -2.87
N THR A 135 14.03 -2.63 -2.52
CA THR A 135 13.75 -4.00 -2.91
C THR A 135 12.98 -4.66 -1.77
N LEU A 136 11.89 -5.32 -2.10
CA LEU A 136 11.08 -5.97 -1.09
C LEU A 136 11.83 -7.18 -0.55
N GLN A 137 12.49 -6.99 0.58
CA GLN A 137 13.24 -8.03 1.24
C GLN A 137 12.53 -8.40 2.53
N LEU A 138 12.13 -9.64 2.60
CA LEU A 138 11.45 -10.18 3.75
C LEU A 138 12.44 -11.06 4.50
N ALA A 139 13.29 -10.39 5.20
CA ALA A 139 14.30 -11.08 6.00
C ALA A 139 13.71 -11.62 7.29
#